data_87f00e63e813e0ddebc8afc03f60b1eb
#
_entry.id   87f00e63e813e0ddebc8afc03f60b1eb
#
_cell.length_a   1.000
_cell.length_b   1.000
_cell.length_c   1.000
_cell.angle_alpha   90.00
_cell.angle_beta   90.00
_cell.angle_gamma   90.00
#
_symmetry.space_group_name_H-M   'P 1'
#
loop_
_entity.id
_entity.type
_entity.pdbx_description
1 polymer ?
#
loop_
_entity_poly.entity_id
_entity_poly.type
_entity_poly.pdbx_seq_one_letter_code
_entity_poly.pdbx_strand_id
1 'polypeptide(L)'
;MTSDSFSIGIDFGGTNLRLAAYTPAAGFLETIQMPTRLQAGRDAVVADMCAGIRKLLDRYSSKLALKGIAIGSPGPIELPEGRLRNLPNLPGFDGLELRAAVEQSVGTPVVVENDANVAALAECVAGKGKTLGIDTLCFLTLGTGVGGGIIFHGKIWDGLNGMAGEVGHINIWPDGVACGCGARGCLEPLASATGVRRRAKEMIAAGKSPALAALEKSNPEFTPRDVAGLASAGDRDAQTIFDEVGLALGRGLAALVNTLNLPLYVVGGGLSSSWNLFSPALFGELRYRSYVFRMTDPEKSDAARGTKAKTYVTLTELGPEAGLLGACILPFTVARNGA
;
A
#
# COMPACT_ATOMS: atom_id res chain seq x y z
N MET A 1 9.54 4.79 -25.97
CA MET A 1 10.52 4.48 -24.90
C MET A 1 11.58 3.60 -25.55
N THR A 2 12.85 4.01 -25.53
CA THR A 2 13.93 3.23 -26.13
C THR A 2 14.04 1.89 -25.42
N SER A 3 14.05 0.79 -26.18
CA SER A 3 14.13 -0.60 -25.69
C SER A 3 15.43 -0.94 -24.93
N ASP A 4 16.34 0.00 -24.81
CA ASP A 4 17.73 -0.20 -24.42
C ASP A 4 18.07 0.34 -23.01
N SER A 5 17.05 0.64 -22.18
CA SER A 5 17.29 1.13 -20.84
C SER A 5 16.62 0.26 -19.76
N PHE A 6 17.30 0.13 -18.61
CA PHE A 6 16.82 -0.58 -17.44
C PHE A 6 16.75 0.33 -16.22
N SER A 7 15.94 -0.05 -15.25
CA SER A 7 15.93 0.52 -13.90
C SER A 7 16.27 -0.52 -12.86
N ILE A 8 16.63 -0.06 -11.68
CA ILE A 8 16.70 -0.89 -10.47
C ILE A 8 15.64 -0.39 -9.51
N GLY A 9 14.70 -1.26 -9.16
CA GLY A 9 13.71 -1.02 -8.13
C GLY A 9 14.05 -1.76 -6.86
N ILE A 10 13.80 -1.14 -5.73
CA ILE A 10 13.99 -1.70 -4.39
C ILE A 10 12.67 -1.59 -3.63
N ASP A 11 12.19 -2.71 -3.10
CA ASP A 11 11.09 -2.77 -2.14
C ASP A 11 11.70 -3.06 -0.76
N PHE A 12 11.76 -2.03 0.06
CA PHE A 12 12.34 -2.07 1.40
C PHE A 12 11.26 -2.33 2.42
N GLY A 13 11.08 -3.59 2.80
CA GLY A 13 10.15 -3.99 3.87
C GLY A 13 10.85 -4.28 5.19
N GLY A 14 10.09 -4.28 6.29
CA GLY A 14 10.62 -4.61 7.63
C GLY A 14 11.09 -6.06 7.78
N THR A 15 10.63 -6.97 6.93
CA THR A 15 11.00 -8.40 6.97
C THR A 15 11.89 -8.80 5.80
N ASN A 16 11.61 -8.29 4.62
CA ASN A 16 12.30 -8.62 3.38
C ASN A 16 12.74 -7.36 2.66
N LEU A 17 13.92 -7.44 2.07
CA LEU A 17 14.46 -6.49 1.12
C LEU A 17 14.45 -7.17 -0.25
N ARG A 18 13.73 -6.60 -1.20
CA ARG A 18 13.64 -7.11 -2.58
C ARG A 18 14.20 -6.08 -3.55
N LEU A 19 15.02 -6.52 -4.49
CA LEU A 19 15.58 -5.67 -5.54
C LEU A 19 15.33 -6.33 -6.90
N ALA A 20 15.12 -5.54 -7.94
CA ALA A 20 15.03 -6.07 -9.29
C ALA A 20 15.65 -5.13 -10.32
N ALA A 21 16.27 -5.71 -11.34
CA ALA A 21 16.54 -5.04 -12.60
C ALA A 21 15.31 -5.22 -13.49
N TYR A 22 14.87 -4.15 -14.15
CA TYR A 22 13.61 -4.12 -14.90
C TYR A 22 13.75 -3.33 -16.19
N THR A 23 13.06 -3.79 -17.23
CA THR A 23 12.80 -3.01 -18.45
C THR A 23 11.31 -2.98 -18.76
N PRO A 24 10.76 -1.90 -19.34
CA PRO A 24 9.34 -1.87 -19.72
C PRO A 24 8.95 -2.94 -20.75
N ALA A 25 9.89 -3.40 -21.57
CA ALA A 25 9.64 -4.39 -22.62
C ALA A 25 9.62 -5.83 -22.10
N ALA A 26 10.56 -6.20 -21.21
CA ALA A 26 10.73 -7.57 -20.73
C ALA A 26 10.20 -7.82 -19.30
N GLY A 27 9.85 -6.78 -18.58
CA GLY A 27 9.52 -6.90 -17.17
C GLY A 27 10.77 -7.06 -16.29
N PHE A 28 10.68 -7.87 -15.24
CA PHE A 28 11.82 -8.18 -14.38
C PHE A 28 12.87 -9.02 -15.14
N LEU A 29 14.09 -8.51 -15.21
CA LEU A 29 15.24 -9.22 -15.76
C LEU A 29 15.88 -10.16 -14.73
N GLU A 30 15.97 -9.69 -13.49
CA GLU A 30 16.48 -10.42 -12.33
C GLU A 30 15.87 -9.84 -11.05
N THR A 31 15.58 -10.71 -10.09
CA THR A 31 15.12 -10.34 -8.76
C THR A 31 16.07 -10.92 -7.71
N ILE A 32 16.43 -10.11 -6.74
CA ILE A 32 17.19 -10.47 -5.54
C ILE A 32 16.27 -10.29 -4.35
N GLN A 33 16.16 -11.31 -3.51
CA GLN A 33 15.41 -11.22 -2.25
C GLN A 33 16.33 -11.67 -1.10
N MET A 34 16.28 -10.92 0.01
CA MET A 34 17.01 -11.24 1.22
C MET A 34 16.23 -10.77 2.46
N PRO A 35 16.44 -11.36 3.63
CA PRO A 35 15.87 -10.86 4.88
C PRO A 35 16.38 -9.44 5.18
N THR A 36 15.50 -8.57 5.67
CA THR A 36 15.90 -7.28 6.23
C THR A 36 16.48 -7.53 7.62
N ARG A 37 17.80 -7.42 7.75
CA ARG A 37 18.53 -7.73 9.00
C ARG A 37 18.44 -6.59 10.00
N LEU A 38 17.24 -6.22 10.46
CA LEU A 38 17.01 -5.09 11.38
C LEU A 38 17.87 -5.19 12.65
N GLN A 39 18.10 -6.40 13.16
CA GLN A 39 18.93 -6.67 14.35
C GLN A 39 20.39 -6.27 14.15
N ALA A 40 20.90 -6.25 12.91
CA ALA A 40 22.25 -5.84 12.59
C ALA A 40 22.41 -4.30 12.51
N GLY A 41 21.31 -3.57 12.67
CA GLY A 41 21.27 -2.12 12.61
C GLY A 41 21.13 -1.56 11.20
N ARG A 42 20.78 -0.26 11.14
CA ARG A 42 20.44 0.42 9.88
C ARG A 42 21.59 0.43 8.86
N ASP A 43 22.83 0.61 9.33
CA ASP A 43 23.99 0.70 8.44
C ASP A 43 24.27 -0.63 7.73
N ALA A 44 24.04 -1.77 8.41
CA ALA A 44 24.14 -3.09 7.82
C ALA A 44 23.06 -3.32 6.76
N VAL A 45 21.83 -2.87 7.00
CA VAL A 45 20.72 -2.99 6.03
C VAL A 45 20.98 -2.11 4.81
N VAL A 46 21.46 -0.89 4.99
CA VAL A 46 21.86 0.00 3.88
C VAL A 46 23.01 -0.62 3.07
N ALA A 47 23.99 -1.23 3.74
CA ALA A 47 25.08 -1.93 3.06
C ALA A 47 24.60 -3.11 2.23
N ASP A 48 23.66 -3.91 2.75
CA ASP A 48 23.03 -5.03 2.02
C ASP A 48 22.28 -4.53 0.77
N MET A 49 21.52 -3.45 0.91
CA MET A 49 20.82 -2.79 -0.20
C MET A 49 21.82 -2.34 -1.28
N CYS A 50 22.88 -1.63 -0.87
CA CYS A 50 23.90 -1.16 -1.80
C CYS A 50 24.66 -2.31 -2.49
N ALA A 51 24.93 -3.40 -1.79
CA ALA A 51 25.55 -4.59 -2.39
C ALA A 51 24.65 -5.22 -3.46
N GLY A 52 23.32 -5.32 -3.17
CA GLY A 52 22.35 -5.78 -4.16
C GLY A 52 22.27 -4.88 -5.40
N ILE A 53 22.25 -3.55 -5.19
CA ILE A 53 22.26 -2.56 -6.29
C ILE A 53 23.53 -2.75 -7.16
N ARG A 54 24.72 -2.79 -6.56
CA ARG A 54 25.99 -2.97 -7.30
C ARG A 54 25.97 -4.24 -8.11
N LYS A 55 25.52 -5.36 -7.55
CA LYS A 55 25.40 -6.63 -8.29
C LYS A 55 24.55 -6.50 -9.55
N LEU A 56 23.41 -5.77 -9.48
CA LEU A 56 22.57 -5.57 -10.65
C LEU A 56 23.19 -4.58 -11.64
N LEU A 57 23.85 -3.51 -11.15
CA LEU A 57 24.60 -2.57 -12.00
C LEU A 57 25.69 -3.30 -12.78
N ASP A 58 26.56 -4.09 -12.12
CA ASP A 58 27.67 -4.83 -12.74
C ASP A 58 27.18 -5.78 -13.83
N ARG A 59 25.98 -6.37 -13.63
CA ARG A 59 25.43 -7.34 -14.58
C ARG A 59 24.82 -6.71 -15.81
N TYR A 60 24.19 -5.54 -15.68
CA TYR A 60 23.36 -4.98 -16.75
C TYR A 60 23.91 -3.70 -17.39
N SER A 61 24.74 -2.90 -16.70
CA SER A 61 25.20 -1.59 -17.23
C SER A 61 26.10 -1.68 -18.46
N SER A 62 26.72 -2.83 -18.71
CA SER A 62 27.48 -3.04 -19.94
C SER A 62 26.61 -3.32 -21.18
N LYS A 63 25.32 -3.64 -20.98
CA LYS A 63 24.38 -4.05 -22.03
C LYS A 63 23.24 -3.06 -22.24
N LEU A 64 22.83 -2.36 -21.17
CA LEU A 64 21.67 -1.49 -21.14
C LEU A 64 22.03 -0.17 -20.43
N ALA A 65 21.45 0.94 -20.89
CA ALA A 65 21.61 2.23 -20.22
C ALA A 65 20.78 2.26 -18.93
N LEU A 66 21.40 2.64 -17.81
CA LEU A 66 20.65 2.81 -16.56
C LEU A 66 19.72 4.03 -16.66
N LYS A 67 18.43 3.82 -16.51
CA LYS A 67 17.42 4.88 -16.43
C LYS A 67 17.41 5.56 -15.06
N GLY A 68 17.55 4.79 -13.98
CA GLY A 68 17.59 5.26 -12.61
C GLY A 68 17.39 4.13 -11.61
N ILE A 69 17.53 4.48 -10.33
CA ILE A 69 17.33 3.61 -9.18
C ILE A 69 16.22 4.22 -8.32
N ALA A 70 15.27 3.40 -7.86
CA ALA A 70 14.25 3.88 -6.94
C ALA A 70 14.00 2.89 -5.79
N ILE A 71 13.69 3.42 -4.63
CA ILE A 71 13.42 2.69 -3.40
C ILE A 71 12.01 3.01 -2.94
N GLY A 72 11.16 2.00 -2.84
CA GLY A 72 9.91 2.06 -2.08
C GLY A 72 10.18 1.68 -0.63
N SER A 73 9.87 2.55 0.31
CA SER A 73 10.13 2.37 1.74
C SER A 73 8.85 2.60 2.56
N PRO A 74 8.64 1.86 3.65
CA PRO A 74 7.56 2.14 4.58
C PRO A 74 7.69 3.52 5.23
N GLY A 75 6.57 4.05 5.69
CA GLY A 75 6.44 5.21 6.53
C GLY A 75 6.41 6.54 5.80
N PRO A 76 6.12 7.63 6.51
CA PRO A 76 6.25 8.95 5.94
C PRO A 76 7.69 9.22 5.50
N ILE A 77 7.85 9.74 4.29
CA ILE A 77 9.13 10.13 3.71
C ILE A 77 9.10 11.62 3.44
N GLU A 78 10.02 12.34 4.04
CA GLU A 78 10.16 13.78 3.85
C GLU A 78 10.94 14.02 2.55
N LEU A 79 10.26 14.59 1.56
CA LEU A 79 10.84 14.94 0.27
C LEU A 79 11.26 16.43 0.24
N PRO A 80 12.32 16.80 -0.50
CA PRO A 80 13.06 15.96 -1.46
C PRO A 80 14.21 15.15 -0.86
N GLU A 81 14.52 15.28 0.44
CA GLU A 81 15.71 14.69 1.08
C GLU A 81 15.65 13.15 1.11
N GLY A 82 14.47 12.55 1.01
CA GLY A 82 14.26 11.11 1.18
C GLY A 82 14.54 10.67 2.62
N ARG A 83 14.18 11.54 3.59
CA ARG A 83 14.39 11.29 5.02
C ARG A 83 13.23 10.51 5.60
N LEU A 84 13.54 9.41 6.24
CA LEU A 84 12.55 8.53 6.87
C LEU A 84 12.06 9.11 8.20
N ARG A 85 10.75 9.05 8.45
CA ARG A 85 10.12 9.59 9.66
C ARG A 85 9.16 8.59 10.28
N ASN A 86 9.17 8.53 11.61
CA ASN A 86 8.18 7.84 12.45
C ASN A 86 7.85 6.41 11.97
N LEU A 87 8.84 5.52 11.95
CA LEU A 87 8.78 4.18 11.38
C LEU A 87 8.59 3.09 12.45
N PRO A 88 7.36 2.76 12.87
CA PRO A 88 7.15 1.72 13.88
C PRO A 88 7.67 0.35 13.43
N ASN A 89 7.67 0.07 12.13
CA ASN A 89 8.09 -1.20 11.55
C ASN A 89 9.59 -1.27 11.21
N LEU A 90 10.32 -0.16 11.33
CA LEU A 90 11.75 -0.04 11.07
C LEU A 90 12.45 0.68 12.25
N PRO A 91 12.54 0.04 13.43
CA PRO A 91 13.15 0.67 14.59
C PRO A 91 14.61 1.05 14.31
N GLY A 92 14.99 2.28 14.70
CA GLY A 92 16.33 2.82 14.49
C GLY A 92 16.57 3.50 13.15
N PHE A 93 15.56 3.55 12.25
CA PHE A 93 15.68 4.22 10.95
C PHE A 93 15.11 5.64 10.93
N ASP A 94 14.45 6.08 12.00
CA ASP A 94 13.94 7.44 12.07
C ASP A 94 15.06 8.47 11.90
N GLY A 95 14.80 9.50 11.08
CA GLY A 95 15.77 10.54 10.73
C GLY A 95 16.84 10.12 9.73
N LEU A 96 16.89 8.87 9.25
CA LEU A 96 17.83 8.46 8.22
C LEU A 96 17.53 9.15 6.89
N GLU A 97 18.51 9.84 6.33
CA GLU A 97 18.49 10.33 4.95
C GLU A 97 18.87 9.19 4.00
N LEU A 98 17.88 8.28 3.76
CA LEU A 98 18.09 7.03 3.01
C LEU A 98 18.62 7.31 1.59
N ARG A 99 18.10 8.34 0.94
CA ARG A 99 18.56 8.78 -0.38
C ARG A 99 20.07 9.05 -0.37
N ALA A 100 20.52 9.98 0.48
CA ALA A 100 21.93 10.37 0.55
C ALA A 100 22.85 9.20 0.92
N ALA A 101 22.43 8.34 1.88
CA ALA A 101 23.21 7.18 2.32
C ALA A 101 23.45 6.17 1.18
N VAL A 102 22.42 5.93 0.35
CA VAL A 102 22.55 5.01 -0.80
C VAL A 102 23.32 5.67 -1.95
N GLU A 103 23.01 6.92 -2.31
CA GLU A 103 23.69 7.66 -3.38
C GLU A 103 25.20 7.74 -3.13
N GLN A 104 25.61 8.07 -1.92
CA GLN A 104 27.04 8.13 -1.54
C GLN A 104 27.74 6.77 -1.75
N SER A 105 27.04 5.68 -1.52
CA SER A 105 27.59 4.33 -1.60
C SER A 105 27.64 3.80 -3.04
N VAL A 106 26.64 4.10 -3.87
CA VAL A 106 26.53 3.54 -5.23
C VAL A 106 26.98 4.49 -6.32
N GLY A 107 27.21 5.77 -6.01
CA GLY A 107 27.68 6.78 -6.96
C GLY A 107 26.66 7.16 -8.05
N THR A 108 25.38 6.94 -7.81
CA THR A 108 24.30 7.16 -8.78
C THR A 108 23.09 7.76 -8.08
N PRO A 109 22.39 8.74 -8.68
CA PRO A 109 21.17 9.31 -8.13
C PRO A 109 20.08 8.27 -7.86
N VAL A 110 19.43 8.40 -6.70
CA VAL A 110 18.38 7.49 -6.22
C VAL A 110 17.10 8.29 -5.91
N VAL A 111 15.96 7.75 -6.28
CA VAL A 111 14.66 8.27 -5.84
C VAL A 111 14.19 7.41 -4.68
N VAL A 112 13.76 8.05 -3.59
CA VAL A 112 13.11 7.36 -2.46
C VAL A 112 11.66 7.78 -2.42
N GLU A 113 10.76 6.81 -2.31
CA GLU A 113 9.32 7.03 -2.34
C GLU A 113 8.63 6.12 -1.31
N ASN A 114 7.43 6.49 -0.87
CA ASN A 114 6.63 5.64 0.00
C ASN A 114 6.21 4.34 -0.72
N ASP A 115 6.17 3.22 0.02
CA ASP A 115 5.83 1.89 -0.51
C ASP A 115 4.41 1.80 -1.08
N ALA A 116 3.43 2.47 -0.46
CA ALA A 116 2.06 2.52 -0.99
C ALA A 116 1.96 3.40 -2.24
N ASN A 117 2.75 4.48 -2.34
CA ASN A 117 2.82 5.33 -3.54
C ASN A 117 3.39 4.56 -4.74
N VAL A 118 4.49 3.82 -4.56
CA VAL A 118 5.03 3.00 -5.66
C VAL A 118 4.08 1.87 -6.04
N ALA A 119 3.39 1.25 -5.07
CA ALA A 119 2.37 0.25 -5.37
C ALA A 119 1.18 0.83 -6.15
N ALA A 120 0.74 2.05 -5.80
CA ALA A 120 -0.27 2.79 -6.54
C ALA A 120 0.16 3.07 -7.98
N LEU A 121 1.42 3.46 -8.18
CA LEU A 121 2.00 3.69 -9.50
C LEU A 121 2.01 2.41 -10.34
N ALA A 122 2.38 1.27 -9.75
CA ALA A 122 2.34 -0.03 -10.43
C ALA A 122 0.91 -0.39 -10.87
N GLU A 123 -0.06 -0.25 -9.98
CA GLU A 123 -1.48 -0.51 -10.30
C GLU A 123 -2.01 0.42 -11.40
N CYS A 124 -1.55 1.65 -11.42
CA CYS A 124 -1.90 2.59 -12.48
C CYS A 124 -1.32 2.18 -13.84
N VAL A 125 -0.02 1.85 -13.89
CA VAL A 125 0.72 1.65 -15.15
C VAL A 125 0.62 0.22 -15.68
N ALA A 126 0.52 -0.78 -14.81
CA ALA A 126 0.63 -2.19 -15.17
C ALA A 126 -0.53 -3.07 -14.65
N GLY A 127 -1.30 -2.60 -13.66
CA GLY A 127 -2.41 -3.33 -13.06
C GLY A 127 -3.78 -2.79 -13.47
N LYS A 128 -4.63 -2.54 -12.49
CA LYS A 128 -6.05 -2.19 -12.68
C LYS A 128 -6.26 -0.90 -13.48
N GLY A 129 -5.40 0.10 -13.31
CA GLY A 129 -5.43 1.32 -14.11
C GLY A 129 -5.25 1.03 -15.60
N LYS A 130 -4.25 0.23 -15.96
CA LYS A 130 -4.01 -0.20 -17.35
C LYS A 130 -5.20 -0.99 -17.91
N THR A 131 -5.71 -1.96 -17.15
CA THR A 131 -6.83 -2.81 -17.57
C THR A 131 -8.09 -2.00 -17.87
N LEU A 132 -8.36 -0.95 -17.09
CA LEU A 132 -9.53 -0.09 -17.26
C LEU A 132 -9.26 1.15 -18.14
N GLY A 133 -8.03 1.38 -18.58
CA GLY A 133 -7.64 2.59 -19.34
C GLY A 133 -7.71 3.87 -18.48
N ILE A 134 -7.42 3.77 -17.18
CA ILE A 134 -7.51 4.85 -16.20
C ILE A 134 -6.12 5.16 -15.66
N ASP A 135 -5.72 6.43 -15.75
CA ASP A 135 -4.41 6.93 -15.31
C ASP A 135 -4.45 7.74 -13.98
N THR A 136 -5.61 7.76 -13.35
CA THR A 136 -5.88 8.56 -12.15
C THR A 136 -6.62 7.71 -11.13
N LEU A 137 -6.00 7.43 -9.99
CA LEU A 137 -6.55 6.51 -8.99
C LEU A 137 -6.07 6.82 -7.56
N CYS A 138 -6.77 6.26 -6.58
CA CYS A 138 -6.30 6.13 -5.21
C CYS A 138 -6.14 4.63 -4.89
N PHE A 139 -4.98 4.25 -4.37
CA PHE A 139 -4.68 2.91 -3.91
C PHE A 139 -4.72 2.87 -2.38
N LEU A 140 -5.37 1.85 -1.81
CA LEU A 140 -5.39 1.57 -0.38
C LEU A 140 -4.73 0.20 -0.15
N THR A 141 -3.68 0.14 0.65
CA THR A 141 -3.07 -1.13 1.05
C THR A 141 -3.49 -1.51 2.46
N LEU A 142 -4.10 -2.68 2.62
CA LEU A 142 -4.57 -3.24 3.88
C LEU A 142 -3.58 -4.30 4.37
N GLY A 143 -2.57 -3.84 5.10
CA GLY A 143 -1.51 -4.66 5.68
C GLY A 143 -1.54 -4.63 7.21
N THR A 144 -0.36 -4.61 7.84
CA THR A 144 -0.21 -4.37 9.29
C THR A 144 -0.92 -3.08 9.72
N GLY A 145 -0.80 -2.02 8.90
CA GLY A 145 -1.56 -0.79 8.94
C GLY A 145 -2.44 -0.61 7.70
N VAL A 146 -2.89 0.63 7.46
CA VAL A 146 -3.56 1.06 6.23
C VAL A 146 -2.74 2.18 5.59
N GLY A 147 -2.09 1.88 4.49
CA GLY A 147 -1.40 2.88 3.68
C GLY A 147 -2.22 3.29 2.47
N GLY A 148 -1.77 4.33 1.77
CA GLY A 148 -2.38 4.75 0.53
C GLY A 148 -1.44 5.51 -0.38
N GLY A 149 -1.81 5.55 -1.67
CA GLY A 149 -1.12 6.33 -2.69
C GLY A 149 -2.11 6.92 -3.67
N ILE A 150 -1.84 8.12 -4.13
CA ILE A 150 -2.72 8.85 -5.06
C ILE A 150 -1.95 9.11 -6.34
N ILE A 151 -2.56 8.73 -7.46
CA ILE A 151 -2.00 8.93 -8.79
C ILE A 151 -2.91 9.90 -9.57
N PHE A 152 -2.32 10.97 -10.08
CA PHE A 152 -2.96 11.87 -11.02
C PHE A 152 -2.24 11.84 -12.37
N HIS A 153 -2.95 11.47 -13.43
CA HIS A 153 -2.42 11.42 -14.80
C HIS A 153 -1.10 10.64 -14.89
N GLY A 154 -1.06 9.45 -14.28
CA GLY A 154 0.09 8.56 -14.29
C GLY A 154 1.27 8.99 -13.42
N LYS A 155 1.09 9.99 -12.55
CA LYS A 155 2.13 10.51 -11.65
C LYS A 155 1.69 10.41 -10.20
N ILE A 156 2.62 10.09 -9.32
CA ILE A 156 2.41 10.13 -7.87
C ILE A 156 2.12 11.57 -7.46
N TRP A 157 1.13 11.74 -6.60
CA TRP A 157 0.84 13.02 -5.96
C TRP A 157 1.40 13.04 -4.55
N ASP A 158 2.57 13.66 -4.42
CA ASP A 158 3.35 13.71 -3.18
C ASP A 158 2.81 14.74 -2.16
N GLY A 159 1.91 15.64 -2.60
CA GLY A 159 1.47 16.75 -1.77
C GLY A 159 2.58 17.78 -1.54
N LEU A 160 2.57 18.39 -0.35
CA LEU A 160 3.50 19.47 0.00
C LEU A 160 4.94 18.98 0.20
N ASN A 161 5.10 17.81 0.82
CA ASN A 161 6.39 17.34 1.37
C ASN A 161 6.58 15.82 1.28
N GLY A 162 5.86 15.13 0.41
CA GLY A 162 5.93 13.67 0.26
C GLY A 162 4.95 12.88 1.12
N MET A 163 4.13 13.56 1.94
CA MET A 163 3.25 12.89 2.91
C MET A 163 1.77 12.88 2.48
N ALA A 164 1.47 13.05 1.19
CA ALA A 164 0.11 12.84 0.71
C ALA A 164 -0.23 11.34 0.68
N GLY A 165 -1.52 11.01 0.72
CA GLY A 165 -1.95 9.62 0.64
C GLY A 165 -2.03 8.90 1.99
N GLU A 166 -1.85 9.58 3.12
CA GLU A 166 -2.00 9.01 4.48
C GLU A 166 -3.47 8.68 4.80
N VAL A 167 -4.11 7.89 3.93
CA VAL A 167 -5.55 7.57 3.99
C VAL A 167 -5.95 6.77 5.22
N GLY A 168 -5.01 6.00 5.80
CA GLY A 168 -5.22 5.25 7.03
C GLY A 168 -5.49 6.14 8.23
N HIS A 169 -5.06 7.41 8.18
CA HIS A 169 -5.23 8.38 9.25
C HIS A 169 -6.43 9.32 9.07
N ILE A 170 -7.25 9.11 8.05
CA ILE A 170 -8.56 9.78 7.94
C ILE A 170 -9.38 9.41 9.18
N ASN A 171 -9.84 10.44 9.90
CA ASN A 171 -10.75 10.25 11.03
C ASN A 171 -12.15 9.89 10.50
N ILE A 172 -12.55 8.64 10.71
CA ILE A 172 -13.87 8.12 10.28
C ILE A 172 -14.85 7.92 11.43
N TRP A 173 -14.36 8.05 12.66
CA TRP A 173 -15.15 7.87 13.87
C TRP A 173 -14.60 8.77 14.98
N PRO A 174 -15.11 9.99 15.13
CA PRO A 174 -14.75 10.85 16.26
C PRO A 174 -14.87 10.05 17.58
N ASP A 175 -13.91 10.20 18.47
CA ASP A 175 -13.83 9.49 19.75
C ASP A 175 -13.68 7.94 19.65
N GLY A 176 -13.39 7.43 18.46
CA GLY A 176 -13.16 6.00 18.22
C GLY A 176 -11.86 5.47 18.86
N VAL A 177 -11.40 4.33 18.37
CA VAL A 177 -10.21 3.64 18.86
C VAL A 177 -8.96 4.53 18.73
N ALA A 178 -8.06 4.46 19.70
CA ALA A 178 -6.77 5.14 19.64
C ALA A 178 -5.94 4.62 18.44
N CYS A 179 -5.26 5.53 17.76
CA CYS A 179 -4.36 5.24 16.63
C CYS A 179 -2.90 5.44 17.05
N GLY A 180 -2.00 4.68 16.45
CA GLY A 180 -0.56 4.81 16.64
C GLY A 180 0.01 6.19 16.29
N CYS A 181 -0.70 6.98 15.45
CA CYS A 181 -0.33 8.35 15.11
C CYS A 181 -0.61 9.38 16.22
N GLY A 182 -1.19 8.96 17.34
CA GLY A 182 -1.57 9.83 18.46
C GLY A 182 -3.02 10.36 18.41
N ALA A 183 -3.72 10.21 17.28
CA ALA A 183 -5.12 10.57 17.14
C ALA A 183 -6.06 9.44 17.57
N ARG A 184 -7.39 9.68 17.50
CA ARG A 184 -8.42 8.66 17.71
C ARG A 184 -9.35 8.60 16.50
N GLY A 185 -9.91 7.41 16.25
CA GLY A 185 -10.93 7.22 15.23
C GLY A 185 -10.42 7.20 13.80
N CYS A 186 -9.14 7.01 13.59
CA CYS A 186 -8.56 6.79 12.26
C CYS A 186 -9.08 5.50 11.63
N LEU A 187 -9.02 5.42 10.31
CA LEU A 187 -9.38 4.22 9.53
C LEU A 187 -8.51 3.01 9.90
N GLU A 188 -7.20 3.22 10.03
CA GLU A 188 -6.21 2.14 10.21
C GLU A 188 -6.50 1.20 11.39
N PRO A 189 -6.77 1.65 12.63
CA PRO A 189 -7.06 0.73 13.73
C PRO A 189 -8.30 -0.15 13.53
N LEU A 190 -9.14 0.18 12.55
CA LEU A 190 -10.38 -0.55 12.28
C LEU A 190 -10.29 -1.44 11.05
N ALA A 191 -9.48 -1.07 10.04
CA ALA A 191 -9.44 -1.72 8.74
C ALA A 191 -8.08 -2.38 8.41
N SER A 192 -7.18 -2.52 9.38
CA SER A 192 -5.89 -3.18 9.21
C SER A 192 -5.89 -4.60 9.77
N ALA A 193 -4.85 -5.38 9.42
CA ALA A 193 -4.60 -6.70 10.00
C ALA A 193 -4.45 -6.63 11.53
N THR A 194 -3.76 -5.61 12.03
CA THR A 194 -3.63 -5.34 13.48
C THR A 194 -4.99 -5.04 14.09
N GLY A 195 -5.85 -4.29 13.38
CA GLY A 195 -7.22 -3.97 13.81
C GLY A 195 -8.10 -5.21 13.95
N VAL A 196 -8.06 -6.11 12.97
CA VAL A 196 -8.79 -7.40 13.02
C VAL A 196 -8.35 -8.23 14.23
N ARG A 197 -7.03 -8.39 14.44
CA ARG A 197 -6.50 -9.16 15.58
C ARG A 197 -6.88 -8.53 16.92
N ARG A 198 -6.77 -7.20 17.05
CA ARG A 198 -7.20 -6.47 18.25
C ARG A 198 -8.67 -6.71 18.53
N ARG A 199 -9.53 -6.58 17.54
CA ARG A 199 -10.98 -6.75 17.69
C ARG A 199 -11.35 -8.17 18.09
N ALA A 200 -10.71 -9.18 17.50
CA ALA A 200 -10.89 -10.57 17.91
C ALA A 200 -10.53 -10.78 19.38
N LYS A 201 -9.38 -10.25 19.85
CA LYS A 201 -8.97 -10.32 21.25
C LYS A 201 -9.95 -9.61 22.19
N GLU A 202 -10.52 -8.48 21.82
CA GLU A 202 -11.57 -7.78 22.58
C GLU A 202 -12.83 -8.64 22.73
N MET A 203 -13.26 -9.33 21.67
CA MET A 203 -14.41 -10.23 21.72
C MET A 203 -14.16 -11.45 22.61
N ILE A 204 -12.95 -12.01 22.54
CA ILE A 204 -12.51 -13.11 23.42
C ILE A 204 -12.54 -12.67 24.89
N ALA A 205 -11.93 -11.52 25.21
CA ALA A 205 -11.87 -10.99 26.58
C ALA A 205 -13.26 -10.67 27.13
N ALA A 206 -14.20 -10.29 26.26
CA ALA A 206 -15.60 -10.03 26.64
C ALA A 206 -16.45 -11.33 26.77
N GLY A 207 -15.86 -12.52 26.50
CA GLY A 207 -16.57 -13.81 26.54
C GLY A 207 -17.65 -13.97 25.45
N LYS A 208 -17.55 -13.17 24.36
CA LYS A 208 -18.59 -13.10 23.33
C LYS A 208 -18.43 -14.13 22.19
N SER A 209 -17.27 -14.77 22.07
CA SER A 209 -17.02 -15.71 20.96
C SER A 209 -16.28 -16.98 21.41
N PRO A 210 -16.99 -18.11 21.56
CA PRO A 210 -16.36 -19.39 21.87
C PRO A 210 -15.39 -19.86 20.78
N ALA A 211 -15.69 -19.61 19.50
CA ALA A 211 -14.86 -20.03 18.38
C ALA A 211 -13.51 -19.26 18.35
N LEU A 212 -13.55 -17.94 18.53
CA LEU A 212 -12.33 -17.14 18.64
C LEU A 212 -11.51 -17.51 19.88
N ALA A 213 -12.15 -17.80 21.01
CA ALA A 213 -11.46 -18.25 22.21
C ALA A 213 -10.78 -19.62 22.02
N ALA A 214 -11.43 -20.54 21.29
CA ALA A 214 -10.83 -21.82 20.91
C ALA A 214 -9.64 -21.65 19.96
N LEU A 215 -9.76 -20.72 18.99
CA LEU A 215 -8.66 -20.35 18.09
C LEU A 215 -7.45 -19.82 18.89
N GLU A 216 -7.66 -18.86 19.80
CA GLU A 216 -6.56 -18.30 20.60
C GLU A 216 -5.90 -19.35 21.49
N LYS A 217 -6.68 -20.28 22.07
CA LYS A 217 -6.14 -21.38 22.87
C LYS A 217 -5.27 -22.32 22.05
N SER A 218 -5.63 -22.60 20.80
CA SER A 218 -4.87 -23.49 19.91
C SER A 218 -3.69 -22.79 19.22
N ASN A 219 -3.83 -21.49 18.94
CA ASN A 219 -2.83 -20.65 18.29
C ASN A 219 -2.85 -19.24 18.90
N PRO A 220 -2.07 -18.94 19.97
CA PRO A 220 -2.02 -17.62 20.60
C PRO A 220 -1.57 -16.49 19.63
N GLU A 221 -0.82 -16.85 18.60
CA GLU A 221 -0.34 -15.93 17.56
C GLU A 221 -1.21 -15.94 16.28
N PHE A 222 -2.50 -16.30 16.43
CA PHE A 222 -3.43 -16.31 15.31
C PHE A 222 -3.42 -15.02 14.50
N THR A 223 -3.64 -15.16 13.21
CA THR A 223 -3.58 -14.10 12.21
C THR A 223 -4.99 -13.69 11.74
N PRO A 224 -5.15 -12.57 11.05
CA PRO A 224 -6.41 -12.22 10.38
C PRO A 224 -6.91 -13.31 9.41
N ARG A 225 -6.01 -14.10 8.81
CA ARG A 225 -6.37 -15.24 7.95
C ARG A 225 -7.09 -16.33 8.72
N ASP A 226 -6.64 -16.62 9.95
CA ASP A 226 -7.29 -17.62 10.81
C ASP A 226 -8.69 -17.17 11.21
N VAL A 227 -8.87 -15.88 11.53
CA VAL A 227 -10.18 -15.26 11.79
C VAL A 227 -11.07 -15.33 10.54
N ALA A 228 -10.52 -15.05 9.34
CA ALA A 228 -11.24 -15.15 8.07
C ALA A 228 -11.67 -16.60 7.79
N GLY A 229 -10.85 -17.59 8.19
CA GLY A 229 -11.21 -19.00 8.11
C GLY A 229 -12.47 -19.33 8.91
N LEU A 230 -12.57 -18.85 10.16
CA LEU A 230 -13.77 -19.00 10.98
C LEU A 230 -15.00 -18.32 10.37
N ALA A 231 -14.85 -17.09 9.90
CA ALA A 231 -15.94 -16.35 9.24
C ALA A 231 -16.44 -17.10 7.99
N SER A 232 -15.51 -17.59 7.16
CA SER A 232 -15.83 -18.39 5.96
C SER A 232 -16.50 -19.74 6.29
N ALA A 233 -16.23 -20.28 7.47
CA ALA A 233 -16.89 -21.47 7.98
C ALA A 233 -18.27 -21.19 8.60
N GLY A 234 -18.73 -19.93 8.59
CA GLY A 234 -20.06 -19.51 9.06
C GLY A 234 -20.10 -19.03 10.51
N ASP A 235 -18.96 -18.80 11.16
CA ASP A 235 -18.93 -18.19 12.49
C ASP A 235 -19.36 -16.72 12.40
N ARG A 236 -20.45 -16.40 13.10
CA ARG A 236 -21.07 -15.06 13.04
C ARG A 236 -20.24 -13.99 13.75
N ASP A 237 -19.53 -14.35 14.79
CA ASP A 237 -18.73 -13.40 15.56
C ASP A 237 -17.49 -13.00 14.74
N ALA A 238 -16.84 -13.98 14.11
CA ALA A 238 -15.76 -13.71 13.16
C ALA A 238 -16.23 -12.89 11.95
N GLN A 239 -17.43 -13.18 11.40
CA GLN A 239 -18.03 -12.39 10.33
C GLN A 239 -18.28 -10.94 10.76
N THR A 240 -18.78 -10.71 11.99
CA THR A 240 -18.99 -9.36 12.53
C THR A 240 -17.72 -8.51 12.48
N ILE A 241 -16.55 -9.10 12.72
CA ILE A 241 -15.27 -8.37 12.63
C ILE A 241 -15.03 -7.88 11.20
N PHE A 242 -15.31 -8.70 10.19
CA PHE A 242 -15.15 -8.29 8.78
C PHE A 242 -16.24 -7.32 8.33
N ASP A 243 -17.45 -7.41 8.87
CA ASP A 243 -18.47 -6.38 8.64
C ASP A 243 -18.03 -5.02 9.19
N GLU A 244 -17.42 -4.98 10.39
CA GLU A 244 -16.84 -3.77 10.98
C GLU A 244 -15.70 -3.21 10.10
N VAL A 245 -14.83 -4.06 9.53
CA VAL A 245 -13.80 -3.66 8.56
C VAL A 245 -14.45 -3.04 7.32
N GLY A 246 -15.49 -3.68 6.77
CA GLY A 246 -16.22 -3.16 5.62
C GLY A 246 -16.86 -1.80 5.89
N LEU A 247 -17.53 -1.63 7.02
CA LEU A 247 -18.11 -0.35 7.43
C LEU A 247 -17.04 0.74 7.56
N ALA A 248 -15.90 0.42 8.17
CA ALA A 248 -14.79 1.37 8.32
C ALA A 248 -14.23 1.81 6.94
N LEU A 249 -13.98 0.85 6.04
CA LEU A 249 -13.53 1.12 4.69
C LEU A 249 -14.56 1.92 3.88
N GLY A 250 -15.85 1.58 4.00
CA GLY A 250 -16.92 2.32 3.35
C GLY A 250 -16.98 3.79 3.76
N ARG A 251 -16.72 4.10 5.05
CA ARG A 251 -16.61 5.48 5.57
C ARG A 251 -15.39 6.21 5.02
N GLY A 252 -14.23 5.58 5.08
CA GLY A 252 -12.99 6.15 4.54
C GLY A 252 -13.09 6.42 3.04
N LEU A 253 -13.59 5.45 2.27
CA LEU A 253 -13.81 5.61 0.83
C LEU A 253 -14.87 6.68 0.53
N ALA A 254 -15.94 6.81 1.34
CA ALA A 254 -16.92 7.85 1.14
C ALA A 254 -16.32 9.26 1.30
N ALA A 255 -15.41 9.45 2.27
CA ALA A 255 -14.68 10.70 2.43
C ALA A 255 -13.78 10.97 1.22
N LEU A 256 -13.01 9.98 0.78
CA LEU A 256 -12.11 10.09 -0.38
C LEU A 256 -12.88 10.35 -1.68
N VAL A 257 -13.97 9.60 -1.94
CA VAL A 257 -14.79 9.77 -3.14
C VAL A 257 -15.44 11.14 -3.17
N ASN A 258 -15.98 11.62 -2.05
CA ASN A 258 -16.61 12.94 -1.99
C ASN A 258 -15.58 14.08 -2.14
N THR A 259 -14.33 13.87 -1.73
CA THR A 259 -13.29 14.92 -1.74
C THR A 259 -12.50 14.93 -3.03
N LEU A 260 -12.06 13.76 -3.50
CA LEU A 260 -11.16 13.62 -4.66
C LEU A 260 -11.91 13.33 -5.96
N ASN A 261 -13.07 12.67 -5.89
CA ASN A 261 -13.88 12.28 -7.05
C ASN A 261 -13.06 11.59 -8.16
N LEU A 262 -12.21 10.63 -7.78
CA LEU A 262 -11.40 9.89 -8.74
C LEU A 262 -12.21 8.77 -9.40
N PRO A 263 -11.88 8.38 -10.63
CA PRO A 263 -12.57 7.31 -11.34
C PRO A 263 -12.29 5.91 -10.79
N LEU A 264 -11.20 5.71 -10.03
CA LEU A 264 -10.76 4.39 -9.59
C LEU A 264 -10.18 4.44 -8.17
N TYR A 265 -10.64 3.52 -7.33
CA TYR A 265 -10.09 3.21 -6.01
C TYR A 265 -9.74 1.74 -5.97
N VAL A 266 -8.47 1.41 -5.74
CA VAL A 266 -7.94 0.05 -5.73
C VAL A 266 -7.60 -0.36 -4.31
N VAL A 267 -8.07 -1.53 -3.88
CA VAL A 267 -7.81 -2.07 -2.55
C VAL A 267 -6.87 -3.27 -2.68
N GLY A 268 -5.73 -3.20 -2.02
CA GLY A 268 -4.71 -4.24 -2.00
C GLY A 268 -4.24 -4.58 -0.60
N GLY A 269 -3.07 -5.25 -0.50
CA GLY A 269 -2.49 -5.70 0.76
C GLY A 269 -3.03 -7.04 1.23
N GLY A 270 -2.42 -7.62 2.28
CA GLY A 270 -2.71 -8.99 2.73
C GLY A 270 -4.15 -9.23 3.16
N LEU A 271 -4.79 -8.24 3.79
CA LEU A 271 -6.17 -8.36 4.25
C LEU A 271 -7.19 -8.34 3.10
N SER A 272 -6.80 -7.82 1.92
CA SER A 272 -7.67 -7.80 0.74
C SER A 272 -8.04 -9.21 0.24
N SER A 273 -7.29 -10.25 0.62
CA SER A 273 -7.66 -11.65 0.38
C SER A 273 -9.01 -12.04 1.01
N SER A 274 -9.47 -11.29 2.02
CA SER A 274 -10.76 -11.47 2.68
C SER A 274 -11.87 -10.57 2.09
N TRP A 275 -11.69 -10.07 0.86
CA TRP A 275 -12.62 -9.15 0.19
C TRP A 275 -14.08 -9.55 0.27
N ASN A 276 -14.38 -10.82 0.01
CA ASN A 276 -15.76 -11.32 0.01
C ASN A 276 -16.45 -11.23 1.38
N LEU A 277 -15.67 -11.20 2.48
CA LEU A 277 -16.20 -11.10 3.83
C LEU A 277 -16.57 -9.66 4.20
N PHE A 278 -15.87 -8.66 3.68
CA PHE A 278 -16.08 -7.27 4.08
C PHE A 278 -16.66 -6.37 2.96
N SER A 279 -16.55 -6.74 1.68
CA SER A 279 -17.02 -5.90 0.58
C SER A 279 -18.52 -5.62 0.58
N PRO A 280 -19.42 -6.53 1.00
CA PRO A 280 -20.85 -6.20 1.08
C PRO A 280 -21.13 -5.04 2.04
N ALA A 281 -20.52 -5.05 3.24
CA ALA A 281 -20.66 -3.97 4.21
C ALA A 281 -19.99 -2.67 3.72
N LEU A 282 -18.83 -2.77 3.06
CA LEU A 282 -18.14 -1.64 2.44
C LEU A 282 -19.03 -0.93 1.43
N PHE A 283 -19.57 -1.63 0.45
CA PHE A 283 -20.42 -1.02 -0.58
C PHE A 283 -21.73 -0.50 -0.02
N GLY A 284 -22.31 -1.18 0.97
CA GLY A 284 -23.50 -0.69 1.69
C GLY A 284 -23.25 0.67 2.33
N GLU A 285 -22.17 0.79 3.11
CA GLU A 285 -21.81 2.02 3.81
C GLU A 285 -21.35 3.13 2.85
N LEU A 286 -20.61 2.79 1.78
CA LEU A 286 -20.18 3.72 0.75
C LEU A 286 -21.39 4.34 0.02
N ARG A 287 -22.37 3.53 -0.39
CA ARG A 287 -23.60 4.00 -1.00
C ARG A 287 -24.43 4.88 -0.06
N TYR A 288 -24.45 4.53 1.21
CA TYR A 288 -25.18 5.30 2.20
C TYR A 288 -24.55 6.69 2.42
N ARG A 289 -23.23 6.78 2.52
CA ARG A 289 -22.53 8.00 2.92
C ARG A 289 -22.03 8.88 1.78
N SER A 290 -21.66 8.31 0.63
CA SER A 290 -21.13 9.13 -0.45
C SER A 290 -22.22 9.65 -1.36
N TYR A 291 -22.38 10.96 -1.37
CA TYR A 291 -23.23 11.65 -2.34
C TYR A 291 -22.77 11.40 -3.78
N VAL A 292 -21.45 11.52 -4.01
CA VAL A 292 -20.82 11.35 -5.33
C VAL A 292 -20.96 9.90 -5.80
N PHE A 293 -20.66 8.90 -4.94
CA PHE A 293 -20.73 7.49 -5.33
C PHE A 293 -22.14 7.08 -5.73
N ARG A 294 -23.19 7.58 -5.04
CA ARG A 294 -24.59 7.30 -5.46
C ARG A 294 -24.91 7.73 -6.88
N MET A 295 -24.21 8.74 -7.41
CA MET A 295 -24.37 9.21 -8.78
C MET A 295 -23.47 8.49 -9.78
N THR A 296 -22.35 7.96 -9.34
CA THR A 296 -21.30 7.36 -10.18
C THR A 296 -21.17 5.85 -10.01
N ASP A 297 -22.01 5.20 -9.17
CA ASP A 297 -22.00 3.75 -8.92
C ASP A 297 -22.17 2.97 -10.24
N PRO A 298 -21.21 2.11 -10.62
CA PRO A 298 -21.31 1.35 -11.86
C PRO A 298 -22.43 0.31 -11.87
N GLU A 299 -22.88 -0.16 -10.68
CA GLU A 299 -23.95 -1.15 -10.56
C GLU A 299 -25.35 -0.54 -10.57
N LYS A 300 -25.48 0.75 -10.31
CA LYS A 300 -26.76 1.47 -10.36
C LYS A 300 -26.81 2.34 -11.60
N SER A 301 -27.39 1.83 -12.66
CA SER A 301 -27.76 2.61 -13.83
C SER A 301 -29.10 3.30 -13.59
N ASP A 302 -29.20 4.23 -12.67
CA ASP A 302 -30.32 5.17 -12.69
C ASP A 302 -30.06 6.17 -13.82
N ALA A 303 -30.50 5.78 -15.02
CA ALA A 303 -30.33 6.57 -16.25
C ALA A 303 -30.94 7.98 -16.14
N ALA A 304 -31.80 8.23 -15.17
CA ALA A 304 -32.45 9.51 -14.93
C ALA A 304 -31.62 10.45 -14.01
N ARG A 305 -30.68 9.92 -13.20
CA ARG A 305 -29.94 10.70 -12.19
C ARG A 305 -28.42 10.50 -12.22
N GLY A 306 -27.93 9.45 -12.90
CA GLY A 306 -26.51 9.12 -12.95
C GLY A 306 -25.77 9.89 -14.04
N THR A 307 -24.50 10.19 -13.80
CA THR A 307 -23.58 10.68 -14.82
C THR A 307 -23.09 9.54 -15.70
N LYS A 308 -22.54 9.84 -16.89
CA LYS A 308 -21.85 8.85 -17.72
C LYS A 308 -20.54 8.37 -17.07
N ALA A 309 -19.93 9.22 -16.22
CA ALA A 309 -18.73 8.91 -15.48
C ALA A 309 -19.04 7.88 -14.38
N LYS A 310 -18.14 6.93 -14.17
CA LYS A 310 -18.24 5.88 -13.16
C LYS A 310 -17.08 5.91 -12.20
N THR A 311 -17.37 5.61 -10.93
CA THR A 311 -16.36 5.42 -9.89
C THR A 311 -16.25 3.94 -9.58
N TYR A 312 -15.09 3.36 -9.85
CA TYR A 312 -14.82 1.95 -9.57
C TYR A 312 -14.11 1.80 -8.24
N VAL A 313 -14.55 0.84 -7.43
CA VAL A 313 -13.85 0.35 -6.24
C VAL A 313 -13.59 -1.13 -6.44
N THR A 314 -12.32 -1.55 -6.46
CA THR A 314 -11.96 -2.91 -6.88
C THR A 314 -10.70 -3.41 -6.18
N LEU A 315 -10.43 -4.71 -6.31
CA LEU A 315 -9.20 -5.33 -5.84
C LEU A 315 -8.01 -5.01 -6.77
N THR A 316 -6.82 -5.02 -6.17
CA THR A 316 -5.50 -5.04 -6.85
C THR A 316 -5.42 -6.18 -7.87
N GLU A 317 -4.71 -5.97 -8.97
CA GLU A 317 -4.34 -7.02 -9.92
C GLU A 317 -2.92 -7.54 -9.69
N LEU A 318 -2.02 -6.71 -9.19
CA LEU A 318 -0.60 -7.04 -9.08
C LEU A 318 -0.25 -7.74 -7.76
N GLY A 319 -1.12 -7.63 -6.75
CA GLY A 319 -0.90 -8.26 -5.46
C GLY A 319 0.44 -7.88 -4.81
N PRO A 320 1.21 -8.88 -4.29
CA PRO A 320 2.48 -8.62 -3.58
C PRO A 320 3.61 -8.02 -4.43
N GLU A 321 3.49 -8.09 -5.76
CA GLU A 321 4.51 -7.57 -6.68
C GLU A 321 4.40 -6.07 -6.91
N ALA A 322 3.29 -5.45 -6.51
CA ALA A 322 3.03 -4.03 -6.79
C ALA A 322 4.13 -3.10 -6.26
N GLY A 323 4.62 -3.31 -5.04
CA GLY A 323 5.67 -2.48 -4.44
C GLY A 323 6.98 -2.52 -5.25
N LEU A 324 7.50 -3.72 -5.50
CA LEU A 324 8.74 -3.88 -6.27
C LEU A 324 8.60 -3.39 -7.71
N LEU A 325 7.50 -3.75 -8.37
CA LEU A 325 7.23 -3.31 -9.74
C LEU A 325 7.12 -1.79 -9.84
N GLY A 326 6.43 -1.16 -8.89
CA GLY A 326 6.28 0.29 -8.84
C GLY A 326 7.61 1.01 -8.63
N ALA A 327 8.46 0.50 -7.74
CA ALA A 327 9.81 1.01 -7.58
C ALA A 327 10.62 0.89 -8.89
N CYS A 328 10.44 -0.19 -9.65
CA CYS A 328 11.08 -0.36 -10.96
C CYS A 328 10.50 0.60 -12.03
N ILE A 329 9.22 0.90 -12.00
CA ILE A 329 8.54 1.79 -12.95
C ILE A 329 8.88 3.27 -12.67
N LEU A 330 9.02 3.64 -11.41
CA LEU A 330 9.19 5.03 -10.97
C LEU A 330 10.28 5.81 -11.75
N PRO A 331 11.49 5.28 -12.01
CA PRO A 331 12.51 5.99 -12.79
C PRO A 331 12.11 6.33 -14.21
N PHE A 332 11.10 5.66 -14.78
CA PHE A 332 10.60 5.94 -16.11
C PHE A 332 9.51 7.03 -16.15
N THR A 333 8.90 7.34 -15.01
CA THR A 333 7.82 8.33 -14.89
C THR A 333 8.31 9.69 -14.39
N VAL A 334 9.40 9.72 -13.64
CA VAL A 334 10.02 10.96 -13.17
C VAL A 334 10.84 11.59 -14.31
N ALA A 335 10.50 12.82 -14.72
CA ALA A 335 11.36 13.57 -15.62
C ALA A 335 12.71 13.79 -14.93
N ARG A 336 13.82 13.50 -15.61
CA ARG A 336 15.14 13.95 -15.14
C ARG A 336 15.08 15.48 -15.07
N ASN A 337 15.00 16.04 -13.87
CA ASN A 337 15.29 17.46 -13.69
C ASN A 337 16.70 17.66 -14.20
N GLY A 338 16.82 18.54 -15.18
CA GLY A 338 17.95 18.68 -16.10
C GLY A 338 19.32 18.63 -15.43
N ALA A 339 20.24 18.04 -16.17
CA ALA A 339 21.65 18.31 -16.05
C ALA A 339 21.93 19.77 -16.40
#